data_5b831fa22d7db7f4c7fa8eeb3517252c
#
_entry.id   5b831fa22d7db7f4c7fa8eeb3517252c
#
_cell.length_a   1.000
_cell.length_b   1.000
_cell.length_c   1.000
_cell.angle_alpha   90.00
_cell.angle_beta   90.00
_cell.angle_gamma   90.00
#
_symmetry.space_group_name_H-M   'P 1'
#
loop_
_entity.id
_entity.type
_entity.pdbx_description
1 polymer ?
#
loop_
_entity_poly.entity_id
_entity_poly.type
_entity_poly.pdbx_seq_one_letter_code
_entity_poly.pdbx_strand_id
1 'polypeptide(L)' 'MPKVRIEVLCEDEDADDVIGVVVKAAQTGRIGDGKVWSMPVDSVVRVRTGERGPDAI' A
#
# COMPACT_ATOMS: atom_id res chain seq x y z
N MET A 1 2.59 -5.65 22.47
CA MET A 1 2.58 -4.29 21.91
C MET A 1 1.59 -4.21 20.77
N PRO A 2 0.74 -3.19 20.75
CA PRO A 2 -0.14 -2.99 19.61
C PRO A 2 0.68 -2.65 18.36
N LYS A 3 0.19 -3.12 17.23
CA LYS A 3 0.81 -2.86 15.92
C LYS A 3 -0.19 -2.16 15.02
N VAL A 4 0.31 -1.33 14.13
CA VAL A 4 -0.51 -0.64 13.14
C VAL A 4 -0.27 -1.26 11.78
N ARG A 5 -1.36 -1.54 11.06
CA ARG A 5 -1.32 -1.99 9.67
C ARG A 5 -1.90 -0.89 8.80
N ILE A 6 -1.13 -0.49 7.80
CA ILE A 6 -1.55 0.53 6.84
C ILE A 6 -1.66 -0.12 5.48
N GLU A 7 -2.75 0.13 4.78
CA GLU A 7 -2.98 -0.40 3.44
C GLU A 7 -3.08 0.75 2.45
N VAL A 8 -2.44 0.58 1.29
CA VAL A 8 -2.44 1.57 0.22
C VAL A 8 -2.79 0.86 -1.08
N LEU A 9 -3.82 1.34 -1.76
CA LEU A 9 -4.16 0.88 -3.10
C LEU A 9 -3.42 1.76 -4.11
N CYS A 10 -2.78 1.12 -5.09
CA CYS A 10 -2.10 1.82 -6.17
C CYS A 10 -2.11 0.96 -7.43
N GLU A 11 -1.74 1.57 -8.55
CA GLU A 11 -1.55 0.81 -9.77
C GLU A 11 -0.26 0.01 -9.69
N ASP A 12 -0.20 -1.10 -10.45
CA ASP A 12 0.97 -2.00 -10.45
C ASP A 12 2.26 -1.25 -10.74
N GLU A 13 2.22 -0.33 -11.69
CA GLU A 13 3.41 0.43 -12.10
C GLU A 13 3.95 1.34 -11.00
N ASP A 14 3.13 1.69 -10.01
CA ASP A 14 3.53 2.57 -8.92
C ASP A 14 3.96 1.81 -7.66
N ALA A 15 3.75 0.49 -7.61
CA ALA A 15 3.95 -0.30 -6.39
C ALA A 15 5.37 -0.19 -5.83
N ASP A 16 6.39 -0.31 -6.67
CA ASP A 16 7.78 -0.23 -6.23
C ASP A 16 8.13 1.16 -5.70
N ASP A 17 7.62 2.20 -6.33
CA ASP A 17 7.82 3.58 -5.88
C ASP A 17 7.17 3.81 -4.52
N VAL A 18 5.96 3.32 -4.33
CA VAL A 18 5.25 3.42 -3.05
C VAL A 18 6.02 2.70 -1.95
N ILE A 19 6.47 1.48 -2.21
CA ILE A 19 7.28 0.73 -1.24
C ILE A 19 8.54 1.50 -0.88
N GLY A 20 9.25 2.04 -1.87
CA GLY A 20 10.46 2.80 -1.65
C GLY A 20 10.24 4.03 -0.77
N VAL A 21 9.17 4.76 -1.01
CA VAL A 21 8.81 5.94 -0.21
C VAL A 21 8.51 5.56 1.23
N VAL A 22 7.74 4.49 1.44
CA VAL A 22 7.37 4.03 2.78
C VAL A 22 8.61 3.57 3.54
N VAL A 23 9.47 2.77 2.91
CA VAL A 23 10.70 2.29 3.55
C VAL A 23 11.59 3.46 3.96
N LYS A 24 11.78 4.42 3.07
CA LYS A 24 12.61 5.58 3.36
C LYS A 24 12.07 6.41 4.53
N ALA A 25 10.76 6.56 4.60
CA ALA A 25 10.12 7.35 5.65
C ALA A 25 10.12 6.63 7.01
N ALA A 26 9.99 5.29 7.01
CA ALA A 26 9.83 4.51 8.23
C ALA A 26 11.14 3.93 8.77
N GLN A 27 12.17 3.86 7.95
CA GLN A 27 13.43 3.20 8.31
C GLN A 27 14.21 3.98 9.35
N THR A 28 14.49 3.36 10.49
CA THR A 28 15.34 3.93 11.54
C THR A 28 16.61 3.13 11.74
N GLY A 29 16.69 1.93 11.15
CA GLY A 29 17.79 1.00 11.36
C GLY A 29 17.69 0.20 12.64
N ARG A 30 16.57 0.32 13.35
CA ARG A 30 16.33 -0.37 14.61
C ARG A 30 15.40 -1.57 14.43
N ILE A 31 15.52 -2.54 15.33
CA ILE A 31 14.56 -3.64 15.39
C ILE A 31 13.18 -3.06 15.72
N GLY A 32 12.17 -3.48 14.97
CA GLY A 32 10.81 -2.99 15.18
C GLY A 32 10.33 -1.99 14.13
N ASP A 33 11.17 -1.65 13.13
CA ASP A 33 10.76 -0.78 12.03
C ASP A 33 9.60 -1.35 11.22
N GLY A 34 9.42 -2.67 11.26
CA GLY A 34 8.31 -3.33 10.59
C GLY A 34 8.65 -3.87 9.22
N LYS A 35 7.61 -4.16 8.46
CA LYS A 35 7.72 -4.77 7.13
C LYS A 35 6.77 -4.10 6.17
N VAL A 36 7.15 -4.09 4.89
CA VAL A 36 6.30 -3.65 3.79
C VAL A 36 6.25 -4.76 2.77
N TRP A 37 5.08 -5.05 2.26
CA TRP A 37 4.95 -6.01 1.15
C TRP A 37 3.84 -5.55 0.24
N SER A 38 3.84 -6.08 -0.98
CA SER A 38 2.76 -5.86 -1.94
C SER A 38 2.12 -7.18 -2.31
N MET A 39 0.86 -7.12 -2.66
CA MET A 39 0.14 -8.28 -3.17
C MET A 39 -0.91 -7.83 -4.17
N PRO A 40 -1.28 -8.72 -5.13
CA PRO A 40 -2.30 -8.39 -6.10
C PRO A 40 -3.66 -8.18 -5.46
N VAL A 41 -4.43 -7.27 -6.03
CA VAL A 41 -5.84 -7.07 -5.68
C VAL A 41 -6.65 -7.47 -6.91
N ASP A 42 -7.52 -8.46 -6.74
CA ASP A 42 -8.28 -9.00 -7.87
C ASP A 42 -9.32 -8.02 -8.41
N SER A 43 -9.96 -7.27 -7.54
CA SER A 43 -10.93 -6.28 -7.97
C SER A 43 -11.02 -5.13 -6.99
N VAL A 44 -11.26 -3.93 -7.52
CA VAL A 44 -11.47 -2.71 -6.74
C VAL A 44 -12.72 -2.04 -7.27
N VAL A 45 -13.61 -1.66 -6.38
CA VAL A 45 -14.83 -0.95 -6.74
C VAL A 45 -14.98 0.24 -5.81
N ARG A 46 -15.17 1.42 -6.40
CA ARG A 46 -15.50 2.61 -5.61
C ARG A 46 -17.00 2.56 -5.28
N VAL A 47 -17.32 2.47 -4.00
CA VAL A 47 -18.70 2.26 -3.57
C VAL A 47 -19.62 3.39 -4.00
N ARG A 48 -19.18 4.63 -3.86
CA ARG A 48 -20.00 5.81 -4.16
C ARG A 48 -20.45 5.88 -5.62
N THR A 49 -19.56 5.54 -6.55
CA THR A 49 -19.79 5.73 -8.00
C THR A 49 -19.90 4.42 -8.78
N GLY A 50 -19.48 3.30 -8.18
CA GLY A 50 -19.48 2.00 -8.85
C GLY A 50 -18.36 1.80 -9.86
N GLU A 51 -17.42 2.74 -9.97
CA GLU A 51 -16.28 2.60 -10.86
C GLU A 51 -15.39 1.43 -10.43
N ARG A 52 -14.77 0.79 -11.42
CA ARG A 52 -13.93 -0.39 -11.21
C ARG A 52 -12.55 -0.21 -11.80
N GLY A 53 -11.61 -1.02 -11.30
CA GLY A 53 -10.24 -1.05 -11.80
C GLY A 53 -9.49 0.24 -11.51
N PRO A 54 -8.66 0.71 -12.46
CA PRO A 54 -7.83 1.91 -12.25
C PRO A 54 -8.65 3.15 -11.88
N ASP A 55 -9.87 3.26 -12.36
CA ASP A 55 -10.76 4.40 -12.07
C ASP A 55 -11.24 4.41 -10.62
N ALA A 56 -11.11 3.29 -9.91
CA ALA A 56 -11.52 3.15 -8.52
C ALA A 56 -10.41 3.42 -7.51
N ILE A 57 -9.21 3.55 -8.00
CA ILE A 57 -8.04 3.79 -7.14
C ILE A 57 -7.92 5.25 -6.74
#